data_6c91ba7342b36e5226d992b7d9a656bf
#
_entry.id   6c91ba7342b36e5226d992b7d9a656bf
#
_cell.length_a   1.000
_cell.length_b   1.000
_cell.length_c   1.000
_cell.angle_alpha   90.00
_cell.angle_beta   90.00
_cell.angle_gamma   90.00
#
_symmetry.space_group_name_H-M   'P 1'
#
loop_
_entity.id
_entity.type
_entity.pdbx_description
1 polymer ?
#
loop_
_entity_poly.entity_id
_entity_poly.type
_entity_poly.pdbx_seq_one_letter_code
_entity_poly.pdbx_strand_id
1 'polypeptide(L)'
;MMWKNLPTLAFASASLVSFCCIEIAWAQSEATERLLERNKMFTKQIIQVAENVYTAIGYTVSANSMIVGDDGVVIVDPGQLPTASALLRQEFEKITDKPVRAIIYTHGHNDHTNGAIAFYEEDKDIQIWARPNFKAETTRQAEVGLAAGARPSNTQGFDLREEQKISVGIAIPPPRPPRGGVNAAGTVTASKRESGTVPPTHTFDEDRMSLEIAGISLELVVAPGETEDQLYVWLPEQRVLFAGDNFYQSWPNIYPLRGTARRSARDWIASLASMMEEDPLVLVGGHTIPITEDTMTVLTNYHDALKWVHDKTIEGAGKYLTPDELVEYAALPDHLADLDYLQDYYGSVWGTVRDIYAQDLGWFDGNALNLHRENPAKQAQRMADLVGGPDELMRKAIDQMASGDALGAAQLAWHVTKLQPKNADAFQLLGEALAIIAERTFNAPARNYTFSSSNRFLEHADALRN
;
A
#
# COMPACT_ATOMS: atom_id res chain seq x y z
N MET A 1 48.29 -29.94 -68.43
CA MET A 1 47.50 -28.74 -68.70
C MET A 1 46.77 -28.39 -67.40
N MET A 2 47.02 -27.19 -66.95
CA MET A 2 46.60 -26.59 -65.67
C MET A 2 45.09 -26.48 -65.57
N TRP A 3 44.54 -26.72 -64.37
CA TRP A 3 43.37 -26.07 -63.94
C TRP A 3 43.47 -25.72 -62.44
N LYS A 4 43.23 -24.48 -62.19
CA LYS A 4 43.54 -23.71 -61.00
C LYS A 4 42.51 -23.93 -59.86
N ASN A 5 43.04 -23.96 -58.65
CA ASN A 5 42.31 -23.80 -57.38
C ASN A 5 41.54 -22.48 -57.30
N LEU A 6 40.31 -22.54 -56.86
CA LEU A 6 39.57 -21.40 -56.35
C LEU A 6 39.20 -21.65 -54.85
N PRO A 7 39.42 -20.70 -53.95
CA PRO A 7 39.11 -20.88 -52.57
C PRO A 7 37.58 -20.53 -52.28
N THR A 8 36.99 -21.39 -51.48
CA THR A 8 35.66 -21.20 -50.96
C THR A 8 35.69 -20.07 -49.90
N LEU A 9 35.08 -18.95 -50.20
CA LEU A 9 34.79 -17.89 -49.23
C LEU A 9 33.64 -18.31 -48.33
N ALA A 10 33.95 -18.57 -47.07
CA ALA A 10 32.94 -18.69 -46.01
C ALA A 10 32.43 -17.31 -45.68
N PHE A 11 31.17 -17.01 -46.00
CA PHE A 11 30.46 -15.84 -45.49
C PHE A 11 30.05 -16.13 -44.05
N ALA A 12 30.79 -15.57 -43.09
CA ALA A 12 30.31 -15.40 -41.75
C ALA A 12 29.29 -14.24 -41.75
N SER A 13 28.03 -14.57 -41.73
CA SER A 13 26.96 -13.57 -41.47
C SER A 13 26.94 -13.24 -39.98
N ALA A 14 27.69 -12.21 -39.59
CA ALA A 14 27.50 -11.55 -38.32
C ALA A 14 26.21 -10.74 -38.43
N SER A 15 25.12 -11.29 -37.90
CA SER A 15 23.90 -10.51 -37.64
C SER A 15 24.17 -9.59 -36.50
N LEU A 16 24.60 -8.37 -36.79
CA LEU A 16 24.50 -7.23 -35.85
C LEU A 16 23.00 -6.92 -35.66
N VAL A 17 22.39 -7.48 -34.63
CA VAL A 17 21.15 -6.96 -34.12
C VAL A 17 21.49 -5.64 -33.41
N SER A 18 21.37 -4.57 -34.17
CA SER A 18 21.40 -3.20 -33.61
C SER A 18 20.19 -3.07 -32.68
N PHE A 19 20.43 -3.25 -31.39
CA PHE A 19 19.46 -2.79 -30.39
C PHE A 19 19.37 -1.27 -30.55
N CYS A 20 18.36 -0.81 -31.30
CA CYS A 20 17.89 0.55 -31.18
C CYS A 20 17.51 0.73 -29.70
N CYS A 21 18.28 1.52 -28.98
CA CYS A 21 17.83 2.14 -27.74
C CYS A 21 16.54 2.90 -28.10
N ILE A 22 15.40 2.27 -27.89
CA ILE A 22 14.13 2.96 -27.86
C ILE A 22 14.26 3.83 -26.61
N GLU A 23 14.65 5.09 -26.80
CA GLU A 23 14.31 6.12 -25.85
C GLU A 23 12.78 6.10 -25.79
N ILE A 24 12.24 5.34 -24.84
CA ILE A 24 10.84 5.43 -24.47
C ILE A 24 10.73 6.84 -23.91
N ALA A 25 10.35 7.78 -24.74
CA ALA A 25 9.82 9.05 -24.26
C ALA A 25 8.65 8.65 -23.37
N TRP A 26 8.84 8.74 -22.06
CA TRP A 26 7.82 8.48 -21.05
C TRP A 26 6.74 9.55 -21.20
N ALA A 27 5.85 9.41 -22.18
CA ALA A 27 4.57 10.08 -22.09
C ALA A 27 3.95 9.55 -20.81
N GLN A 28 3.63 10.44 -19.88
CA GLN A 28 2.99 10.06 -18.62
C GLN A 28 1.76 9.23 -18.97
N SER A 29 1.68 8.05 -18.37
CA SER A 29 0.52 7.17 -18.57
C SER A 29 -0.68 7.78 -17.86
N GLU A 30 -1.89 7.42 -18.30
CA GLU A 30 -3.13 7.77 -17.60
C GLU A 30 -3.06 7.39 -16.11
N ALA A 31 -2.46 6.23 -15.79
CA ALA A 31 -2.28 5.80 -14.41
C ALA A 31 -1.38 6.76 -13.60
N THR A 32 -0.30 7.25 -14.21
CA THR A 32 0.58 8.25 -13.58
C THR A 32 -0.14 9.58 -13.41
N GLU A 33 -0.89 10.04 -14.41
CA GLU A 33 -1.67 11.27 -14.33
C GLU A 33 -2.72 11.21 -13.21
N ARG A 34 -3.45 10.09 -13.10
CA ARG A 34 -4.41 9.88 -12.00
C ARG A 34 -3.75 9.94 -10.61
N LEU A 35 -2.58 9.34 -10.44
CA LEU A 35 -1.84 9.41 -9.17
C LEU A 35 -1.33 10.82 -8.85
N LEU A 36 -0.87 11.56 -9.84
CA LEU A 36 -0.43 12.94 -9.67
C LEU A 36 -1.60 13.86 -9.32
N GLU A 37 -2.76 13.67 -9.94
CA GLU A 37 -3.99 14.40 -9.60
C GLU A 37 -4.41 14.12 -8.16
N ARG A 38 -4.45 12.85 -7.77
CA ARG A 38 -4.74 12.44 -6.39
C ARG A 38 -3.78 13.07 -5.39
N ASN A 39 -2.50 13.18 -5.71
CA ASN A 39 -1.51 13.77 -4.81
C ASN A 39 -1.80 15.22 -4.42
N LYS A 40 -2.63 15.94 -5.18
CA LYS A 40 -3.01 17.32 -4.83
C LYS A 40 -3.75 17.40 -3.51
N MET A 41 -4.50 16.35 -3.11
CA MET A 41 -5.18 16.32 -1.82
C MET A 41 -4.21 16.26 -0.63
N PHE A 42 -2.95 15.81 -0.84
CA PHE A 42 -1.93 15.72 0.20
C PHE A 42 -1.06 16.98 0.32
N THR A 43 -1.48 18.09 -0.28
CA THR A 43 -0.83 19.39 -0.07
C THR A 43 -1.03 19.84 1.38
N LYS A 44 0.03 20.38 2.00
CA LYS A 44 -0.01 20.84 3.39
C LYS A 44 -1.12 21.86 3.61
N GLN A 45 -2.04 21.51 4.50
CA GLN A 45 -3.17 22.36 4.89
C GLN A 45 -3.70 21.97 6.27
N ILE A 46 -4.30 22.91 6.96
CA ILE A 46 -5.09 22.67 8.17
C ILE A 46 -6.52 23.07 7.84
N ILE A 47 -7.44 22.13 7.99
CA ILE A 47 -8.85 22.27 7.67
C ILE A 47 -9.62 22.35 8.98
N GLN A 48 -10.37 23.41 9.19
CA GLN A 48 -11.37 23.45 10.26
C GLN A 48 -12.60 22.67 9.80
N VAL A 49 -12.81 21.50 10.37
CA VAL A 49 -13.87 20.55 9.95
C VAL A 49 -15.17 20.75 10.70
N ALA A 50 -15.10 21.34 11.91
CA ALA A 50 -16.23 21.77 12.72
C ALA A 50 -15.77 22.88 13.67
N GLU A 51 -16.66 23.42 14.49
CA GLU A 51 -16.29 24.37 15.52
C GLU A 51 -15.25 23.75 16.46
N ASN A 52 -14.11 24.41 16.63
CA ASN A 52 -12.99 23.97 17.47
C ASN A 52 -12.36 22.62 17.08
N VAL A 53 -12.60 22.11 15.87
CA VAL A 53 -12.05 20.85 15.37
C VAL A 53 -11.24 21.09 14.10
N TYR A 54 -9.97 20.72 14.11
CA TYR A 54 -9.01 20.97 13.04
C TYR A 54 -8.32 19.69 12.62
N THR A 55 -8.18 19.45 11.31
CA THR A 55 -7.45 18.33 10.74
C THR A 55 -6.35 18.83 9.82
N ALA A 56 -5.12 18.38 10.07
CA ALA A 56 -3.94 18.70 9.28
C ALA A 56 -3.64 17.56 8.28
N ILE A 57 -3.44 17.92 7.02
CA ILE A 57 -3.08 17.02 5.92
C ILE A 57 -1.72 17.44 5.35
N GLY A 58 -0.90 16.43 4.96
CA GLY A 58 0.37 16.67 4.26
C GLY A 58 1.55 17.11 5.12
N TYR A 59 1.38 17.20 6.42
CA TYR A 59 2.48 17.47 7.38
C TYR A 59 3.21 16.18 7.74
N THR A 60 2.46 15.11 7.92
CA THR A 60 2.96 13.73 8.12
C THR A 60 2.32 12.82 7.06
N VAL A 61 2.53 11.53 7.15
CA VAL A 61 1.87 10.56 6.24
C VAL A 61 0.38 10.43 6.58
N SER A 62 0.03 10.42 7.88
CA SER A 62 -1.34 10.36 8.36
C SER A 62 -2.01 11.74 8.43
N ALA A 63 -3.33 11.76 8.49
CA ALA A 63 -4.10 12.89 8.96
C ALA A 63 -3.93 13.03 10.48
N ASN A 64 -3.79 14.28 10.95
CA ASN A 64 -3.55 14.55 12.37
C ASN A 64 -4.58 15.60 12.83
N SER A 65 -5.30 15.33 13.89
CA SER A 65 -6.39 16.21 14.30
C SER A 65 -6.16 16.80 15.68
N MET A 66 -6.62 18.05 15.84
CA MET A 66 -6.64 18.78 17.09
C MET A 66 -8.08 19.22 17.41
N ILE A 67 -8.54 18.89 18.60
CA ILE A 67 -9.82 19.31 19.15
C ILE A 67 -9.54 20.28 20.29
N VAL A 68 -10.07 21.48 20.20
CA VAL A 68 -9.83 22.56 21.18
C VAL A 68 -10.98 22.59 22.18
N GLY A 69 -10.66 22.26 23.42
CA GLY A 69 -11.62 22.34 24.55
C GLY A 69 -11.49 23.62 25.36
N ASP A 70 -12.10 23.65 26.55
CA ASP A 70 -12.15 24.80 27.42
C ASP A 70 -10.78 25.19 27.99
N ASP A 71 -10.01 24.21 28.49
CA ASP A 71 -8.74 24.42 29.18
C ASP A 71 -7.58 23.63 28.60
N GLY A 72 -7.74 23.05 27.39
CA GLY A 72 -6.71 22.28 26.72
C GLY A 72 -7.12 21.78 25.34
N VAL A 73 -6.25 20.98 24.74
CA VAL A 73 -6.51 20.32 23.45
C VAL A 73 -6.36 18.81 23.53
N VAL A 74 -7.11 18.11 22.70
CA VAL A 74 -6.96 16.67 22.45
C VAL A 74 -6.37 16.48 21.05
N ILE A 75 -5.33 15.66 20.94
CA ILE A 75 -4.68 15.30 19.67
C ILE A 75 -5.10 13.89 19.28
N VAL A 76 -5.62 13.71 18.07
CA VAL A 76 -5.91 12.39 17.49
C VAL A 76 -4.86 12.09 16.43
N ASP A 77 -4.17 10.96 16.57
CA ASP A 77 -3.09 10.48 15.69
C ASP A 77 -1.98 11.51 15.44
N PRO A 78 -0.98 11.58 16.33
CA PRO A 78 0.07 12.62 16.32
C PRO A 78 1.09 12.52 15.17
N GLY A 79 0.99 11.53 14.27
CA GLY A 79 1.80 11.41 13.05
C GLY A 79 2.97 10.43 13.12
N GLN A 80 3.76 10.42 12.04
CA GLN A 80 4.78 9.42 11.77
C GLN A 80 6.17 9.74 12.33
N LEU A 81 6.60 11.00 12.23
CA LEU A 81 7.97 11.40 12.52
C LEU A 81 7.99 12.49 13.59
N PRO A 82 8.78 12.34 14.66
CA PRO A 82 8.90 13.35 15.71
C PRO A 82 9.16 14.76 15.16
N THR A 83 10.09 14.87 14.19
CA THR A 83 10.45 16.16 13.58
C THR A 83 9.31 16.80 12.77
N ALA A 84 8.58 16.02 11.99
CA ALA A 84 7.43 16.51 11.21
C ALA A 84 6.27 16.88 12.13
N SER A 85 6.01 16.09 13.16
CA SER A 85 4.97 16.35 14.16
C SER A 85 5.31 17.56 15.04
N ALA A 86 6.59 17.83 15.31
CA ALA A 86 6.99 19.07 15.98
C ALA A 86 6.72 20.33 15.14
N LEU A 87 6.91 20.24 13.82
CA LEU A 87 6.52 21.33 12.92
C LEU A 87 4.99 21.51 12.87
N LEU A 88 4.24 20.40 12.87
CA LEU A 88 2.78 20.44 12.95
C LEU A 88 2.30 21.06 14.26
N ARG A 89 2.91 20.70 15.40
CA ARG A 89 2.61 21.32 16.69
C ARG A 89 2.74 22.83 16.62
N GLN A 90 3.80 23.37 16.03
CA GLN A 90 3.98 24.81 15.85
C GLN A 90 2.86 25.47 15.01
N GLU A 91 2.31 24.75 14.04
CA GLU A 91 1.16 25.25 13.28
C GLU A 91 -0.13 25.24 14.11
N PHE A 92 -0.36 24.20 14.92
CA PHE A 92 -1.49 24.14 15.85
C PHE A 92 -1.41 25.21 16.95
N GLU A 93 -0.23 25.52 17.44
CA GLU A 93 0.03 26.60 18.41
C GLU A 93 -0.30 28.00 17.88
N LYS A 94 -0.41 28.18 16.55
CA LYS A 94 -0.92 29.45 15.95
C LYS A 94 -2.44 29.58 16.07
N ILE A 95 -3.15 28.46 16.28
CA ILE A 95 -4.60 28.43 16.45
C ILE A 95 -4.96 28.66 17.93
N THR A 96 -4.24 27.98 18.84
CA THR A 96 -4.45 28.10 20.29
C THR A 96 -3.17 27.78 21.05
N ASP A 97 -2.97 28.47 22.17
CA ASP A 97 -1.88 28.27 23.13
C ASP A 97 -2.26 27.34 24.28
N LYS A 98 -3.46 26.73 24.22
CA LYS A 98 -3.94 25.81 25.26
C LYS A 98 -3.06 24.55 25.30
N PRO A 99 -2.79 24.00 26.51
CA PRO A 99 -1.92 22.84 26.65
C PRO A 99 -2.58 21.55 26.12
N VAL A 100 -1.76 20.59 25.68
CA VAL A 100 -2.23 19.23 25.36
C VAL A 100 -2.69 18.54 26.64
N ARG A 101 -3.91 18.01 26.65
CA ARG A 101 -4.49 17.23 27.76
C ARG A 101 -4.58 15.75 27.44
N ALA A 102 -4.77 15.42 26.16
CA ALA A 102 -4.75 14.02 25.77
C ALA A 102 -4.20 13.81 24.35
N ILE A 103 -3.67 12.61 24.12
CA ILE A 103 -3.35 12.05 22.83
C ILE A 103 -4.16 10.77 22.68
N ILE A 104 -4.83 10.58 21.55
CA ILE A 104 -5.60 9.38 21.25
C ILE A 104 -4.98 8.73 20.02
N TYR A 105 -4.63 7.45 20.13
CA TYR A 105 -4.22 6.64 19.00
C TYR A 105 -5.42 5.86 18.47
N THR A 106 -5.77 6.05 17.21
CA THR A 106 -6.80 5.23 16.58
C THR A 106 -6.37 3.79 16.46
N HIS A 107 -5.07 3.55 16.22
CA HIS A 107 -4.45 2.22 16.17
C HIS A 107 -2.92 2.28 16.28
N GLY A 108 -2.27 1.12 16.34
CA GLY A 108 -0.85 0.98 16.66
C GLY A 108 0.14 1.20 15.53
N HIS A 109 -0.24 1.59 14.32
CA HIS A 109 0.71 1.84 13.24
C HIS A 109 1.59 3.07 13.52
N ASN A 110 2.84 3.01 13.04
CA ASN A 110 3.83 4.03 13.35
C ASN A 110 3.53 5.39 12.75
N ASP A 111 2.81 5.45 11.65
CA ASP A 111 2.40 6.69 11.01
C ASP A 111 1.31 7.44 11.77
N HIS A 112 0.64 6.78 12.71
CA HIS A 112 -0.33 7.39 13.62
C HIS A 112 0.24 7.67 15.00
N THR A 113 1.34 7.01 15.41
CA THR A 113 1.78 7.01 16.81
C THR A 113 3.17 7.59 17.03
N ASN A 114 4.06 7.53 16.03
CA ASN A 114 5.48 7.81 16.25
C ASN A 114 5.81 9.32 16.33
N GLY A 115 4.85 10.18 16.12
CA GLY A 115 4.95 11.62 16.33
C GLY A 115 4.60 12.09 17.75
N ALA A 116 4.11 11.20 18.61
CA ALA A 116 3.55 11.54 19.92
C ALA A 116 4.50 12.35 20.82
N ILE A 117 5.79 12.05 20.81
CA ILE A 117 6.79 12.77 21.61
C ILE A 117 6.81 14.29 21.31
N ALA A 118 6.36 14.70 20.13
CA ALA A 118 6.28 16.12 19.79
C ALA A 118 5.14 16.86 20.54
N PHE A 119 4.15 16.14 20.99
CA PHE A 119 2.99 16.67 21.72
C PHE A 119 3.01 16.31 23.20
N TYR A 120 3.94 15.45 23.63
CA TYR A 120 4.05 14.96 25.00
C TYR A 120 5.08 15.76 25.79
N GLU A 121 4.73 16.10 27.03
CA GLU A 121 5.59 16.74 28.03
C GLU A 121 5.54 15.90 29.30
N GLU A 122 6.68 15.34 29.71
CA GLU A 122 6.77 14.36 30.80
C GLU A 122 6.31 14.91 32.16
N ASP A 123 6.46 16.22 32.37
CA ASP A 123 6.07 16.92 33.60
C ASP A 123 4.59 17.37 33.61
N LYS A 124 3.85 17.06 32.54
CA LYS A 124 2.42 17.35 32.41
C LYS A 124 1.59 16.09 32.53
N ASP A 125 0.42 16.22 33.10
CA ASP A 125 -0.58 15.14 33.21
C ASP A 125 -1.32 15.00 31.87
N ILE A 126 -0.66 14.36 30.89
CA ILE A 126 -1.22 14.12 29.55
C ILE A 126 -1.70 12.67 29.48
N GLN A 127 -3.00 12.50 29.26
CA GLN A 127 -3.60 11.18 29.05
C GLN A 127 -3.27 10.66 27.65
N ILE A 128 -2.83 9.41 27.54
CA ILE A 128 -2.59 8.75 26.25
C ILE A 128 -3.51 7.54 26.15
N TRP A 129 -4.47 7.60 25.25
CA TRP A 129 -5.51 6.61 25.11
C TRP A 129 -5.26 5.69 23.91
N ALA A 130 -5.45 4.37 24.11
CA ALA A 130 -5.44 3.35 23.08
C ALA A 130 -6.20 2.10 23.53
N ARG A 131 -6.33 1.12 22.65
CA ARG A 131 -6.82 -0.23 23.02
C ARG A 131 -5.75 -1.00 23.81
N PRO A 132 -6.15 -1.98 24.69
CA PRO A 132 -5.22 -2.78 25.48
C PRO A 132 -4.23 -3.61 24.63
N ASN A 133 -4.65 -4.04 23.42
CA ASN A 133 -3.83 -4.76 22.45
C ASN A 133 -2.98 -3.85 21.55
N PHE A 134 -2.77 -2.60 21.94
CA PHE A 134 -1.98 -1.61 21.22
C PHE A 134 -0.65 -2.18 20.72
N LYS A 135 -0.39 -2.02 19.41
CA LYS A 135 0.80 -2.54 18.72
C LYS A 135 1.00 -4.06 18.72
N ALA A 136 0.00 -4.86 19.08
CA ALA A 136 0.13 -6.32 19.07
C ALA A 136 0.47 -6.87 17.67
N GLU A 137 -0.09 -6.28 16.60
CA GLU A 137 0.23 -6.65 15.21
C GLU A 137 1.70 -6.43 14.88
N THR A 138 2.23 -5.24 15.12
CA THR A 138 3.61 -4.89 14.80
C THR A 138 4.60 -5.71 15.62
N THR A 139 4.26 -6.05 16.86
CA THR A 139 5.05 -6.93 17.72
C THR A 139 5.11 -8.35 17.14
N ARG A 140 3.98 -8.95 16.78
CA ARG A 140 3.95 -10.27 16.13
C ARG A 140 4.72 -10.30 14.81
N GLN A 141 4.62 -9.24 13.98
CA GLN A 141 5.40 -9.15 12.75
C GLN A 141 6.90 -9.13 13.00
N ALA A 142 7.35 -8.41 14.04
CA ALA A 142 8.75 -8.37 14.43
C ALA A 142 9.25 -9.73 14.93
N GLU A 143 8.46 -10.44 15.73
CA GLU A 143 8.78 -11.77 16.26
C GLU A 143 8.96 -12.82 15.15
N VAL A 144 8.15 -12.80 14.10
CA VAL A 144 8.30 -13.72 12.96
C VAL A 144 9.33 -13.26 11.92
N GLY A 145 9.99 -12.12 12.16
CA GLY A 145 11.06 -11.60 11.29
C GLY A 145 10.56 -11.07 9.93
N LEU A 146 9.26 -10.97 9.71
CA LEU A 146 8.68 -10.49 8.46
C LEU A 146 8.88 -8.99 8.23
N ALA A 147 9.02 -8.22 9.30
CA ALA A 147 9.18 -6.77 9.23
C ALA A 147 10.49 -6.32 8.57
N ALA A 148 11.49 -7.20 8.51
CA ALA A 148 12.83 -6.88 8.00
C ALA A 148 12.97 -7.08 6.48
N GLY A 149 11.93 -7.50 5.78
CA GLY A 149 12.00 -7.79 4.35
C GLY A 149 12.02 -6.53 3.48
N ALA A 150 12.48 -6.68 2.24
CA ALA A 150 12.41 -5.66 1.22
C ALA A 150 10.95 -5.31 0.80
N ARG A 151 9.98 -6.15 1.17
CA ARG A 151 8.56 -5.96 0.78
C ARG A 151 7.98 -4.61 1.22
N PRO A 152 8.13 -4.17 2.50
CA PRO A 152 7.64 -2.84 2.90
C PRO A 152 8.31 -1.71 2.11
N SER A 153 9.63 -1.77 1.91
CA SER A 153 10.36 -0.77 1.12
C SER A 153 9.87 -0.73 -0.33
N ASN A 154 9.68 -1.89 -0.94
CA ASN A 154 9.25 -2.00 -2.33
C ASN A 154 7.82 -1.48 -2.54
N THR A 155 6.89 -1.80 -1.65
CA THR A 155 5.48 -1.36 -1.76
C THR A 155 5.32 0.13 -1.48
N GLN A 156 6.12 0.70 -0.57
CA GLN A 156 6.12 2.13 -0.28
C GLN A 156 7.00 2.94 -1.24
N GLY A 157 7.74 2.28 -2.12
CA GLY A 157 8.56 2.94 -3.14
C GLY A 157 9.80 3.65 -2.59
N PHE A 158 10.29 3.30 -1.38
CA PHE A 158 11.43 3.99 -0.76
C PHE A 158 12.73 3.85 -1.55
N ASP A 159 12.92 2.73 -2.25
CA ASP A 159 14.13 2.42 -3.03
C ASP A 159 13.97 2.71 -4.54
N LEU A 160 12.87 3.30 -4.96
CA LEU A 160 12.64 3.71 -6.34
C LEU A 160 13.56 4.87 -6.74
N ARG A 161 13.79 5.03 -8.03
CA ARG A 161 14.41 6.22 -8.61
C ARG A 161 13.47 7.40 -8.43
N GLU A 162 14.01 8.62 -8.34
CA GLU A 162 13.20 9.80 -8.03
C GLU A 162 12.06 10.03 -9.02
N GLU A 163 12.29 9.77 -10.31
CA GLU A 163 11.28 9.87 -11.37
C GLU A 163 10.17 8.82 -11.29
N GLN A 164 10.39 7.73 -10.56
CA GLN A 164 9.42 6.65 -10.34
C GLN A 164 8.58 6.86 -9.07
N LYS A 165 9.03 7.77 -8.18
CA LYS A 165 8.39 8.04 -6.88
C LYS A 165 7.20 8.98 -7.05
N ILE A 166 6.08 8.45 -7.52
CA ILE A 166 4.88 9.25 -7.78
C ILE A 166 4.01 9.34 -6.52
N SER A 167 3.59 8.20 -5.97
CA SER A 167 2.63 8.16 -4.87
C SER A 167 2.79 6.88 -4.04
N VAL A 168 2.28 6.90 -2.81
CA VAL A 168 1.98 5.67 -2.03
C VAL A 168 0.48 5.38 -1.99
N GLY A 169 -0.35 6.18 -2.70
CA GLY A 169 -1.80 6.02 -2.80
C GLY A 169 -2.59 6.77 -1.73
N ILE A 170 -2.02 6.90 -0.54
CA ILE A 170 -2.61 7.60 0.62
C ILE A 170 -1.74 8.75 1.13
N ALA A 171 -0.61 8.98 0.51
CA ALA A 171 0.31 10.08 0.80
C ALA A 171 1.28 10.31 -0.37
N ILE A 172 1.96 11.44 -0.35
CA ILE A 172 3.15 11.67 -1.19
C ILE A 172 4.32 10.87 -0.60
N PRO A 173 5.12 10.16 -1.42
CA PRO A 173 6.29 9.44 -0.92
C PRO A 173 7.20 10.39 -0.13
N PRO A 174 7.60 10.04 1.10
CA PRO A 174 8.53 10.88 1.85
C PRO A 174 9.88 10.94 1.12
N PRO A 175 10.61 12.06 1.24
CA PRO A 175 11.97 12.14 0.72
C PRO A 175 12.79 11.01 1.36
N ARG A 176 13.66 10.38 0.55
CA ARG A 176 14.49 9.26 0.99
C ARG A 176 15.31 9.68 2.21
N PRO A 177 15.19 9.00 3.37
CA PRO A 177 16.14 9.23 4.44
C PRO A 177 17.54 8.83 3.94
N PRO A 178 18.61 9.53 4.35
CA PRO A 178 19.97 9.17 3.98
C PRO A 178 20.17 7.67 4.32
N ARG A 179 20.61 6.88 3.38
CA ARG A 179 20.84 5.44 3.55
C ARG A 179 21.77 5.25 4.76
N GLY A 180 21.29 4.58 5.81
CA GLY A 180 22.17 3.94 6.75
C GLY A 180 23.03 2.98 5.96
N GLY A 181 24.37 3.03 6.13
CA GLY A 181 25.31 2.30 5.31
C GLY A 181 24.97 0.81 5.26
N VAL A 182 25.08 0.22 4.08
CA VAL A 182 25.06 -1.24 3.91
C VAL A 182 26.40 -1.71 4.47
N ASN A 183 26.38 -2.58 5.48
CA ASN A 183 27.62 -3.21 5.96
C ASN A 183 28.17 -4.19 4.91
N ALA A 184 29.43 -4.59 5.03
CA ALA A 184 30.11 -5.49 4.10
C ALA A 184 29.41 -6.87 3.92
N ALA A 185 28.43 -7.20 4.75
CA ALA A 185 27.61 -8.41 4.68
C ALA A 185 26.25 -8.18 3.94
N GLY A 186 26.03 -7.01 3.33
CA GLY A 186 24.79 -6.68 2.65
C GLY A 186 23.59 -6.44 3.56
N THR A 187 23.80 -6.37 4.87
CA THR A 187 22.75 -6.09 5.83
C THR A 187 22.52 -4.57 5.88
N VAL A 188 21.32 -4.13 5.55
CA VAL A 188 20.91 -2.74 5.76
C VAL A 188 20.91 -2.49 7.27
N THR A 189 21.91 -1.78 7.77
CA THR A 189 21.82 -1.21 9.11
C THR A 189 20.75 -0.12 9.03
N ALA A 190 19.52 -0.45 9.44
CA ALA A 190 18.53 0.55 9.73
C ALA A 190 19.19 1.55 10.68
N SER A 191 19.28 2.82 10.27
CA SER A 191 19.50 3.88 11.25
C SER A 191 18.43 3.67 12.31
N LYS A 192 18.85 3.59 13.57
CA LYS A 192 17.93 3.46 14.70
C LYS A 192 16.99 4.67 14.59
N ARG A 193 15.83 4.50 13.97
CA ARG A 193 14.82 5.55 13.93
C ARG A 193 14.45 5.78 15.38
N GLU A 194 14.63 6.99 15.85
CA GLU A 194 14.16 7.36 17.17
C GLU A 194 12.66 7.07 17.21
N SER A 195 12.24 6.21 18.13
CA SER A 195 10.84 5.98 18.38
C SER A 195 10.31 7.19 19.15
N GLY A 196 9.36 7.89 18.56
CA GLY A 196 8.65 8.97 19.22
C GLY A 196 7.28 8.55 19.74
N THR A 197 6.95 7.25 19.67
CA THR A 197 5.74 6.71 20.28
C THR A 197 5.86 6.77 21.79
N VAL A 198 4.92 7.41 22.45
CA VAL A 198 4.78 7.39 23.92
C VAL A 198 3.76 6.30 24.26
N PRO A 199 4.09 5.36 25.17
CA PRO A 199 3.18 4.29 25.55
C PRO A 199 1.83 4.83 26.08
N PRO A 200 0.69 4.15 25.79
CA PRO A 200 -0.58 4.51 26.38
C PRO A 200 -0.52 4.50 27.91
N THR A 201 -1.11 5.53 28.52
CA THR A 201 -1.30 5.63 29.99
C THR A 201 -2.69 5.14 30.39
N HIS A 202 -3.63 5.13 29.43
CA HIS A 202 -5.01 4.72 29.63
C HIS A 202 -5.44 3.77 28.52
N THR A 203 -6.15 2.72 28.90
CA THR A 203 -6.76 1.75 27.98
C THR A 203 -8.17 1.41 28.46
N PHE A 204 -9.00 0.86 27.58
CA PHE A 204 -10.35 0.42 27.89
C PHE A 204 -10.68 -0.89 27.19
N ASP A 205 -11.41 -1.78 27.89
CA ASP A 205 -11.81 -3.10 27.39
C ASP A 205 -13.24 -3.12 26.84
N GLU A 206 -14.05 -2.14 27.21
CA GLU A 206 -15.44 -1.98 26.77
C GLU A 206 -15.51 -1.75 25.25
N ASP A 207 -16.67 -2.04 24.65
CA ASP A 207 -16.90 -1.75 23.22
C ASP A 207 -16.94 -0.24 22.95
N ARG A 208 -17.34 0.55 23.95
CA ARG A 208 -17.45 2.01 23.90
C ARG A 208 -17.08 2.62 25.24
N MET A 209 -16.27 3.67 25.21
CA MET A 209 -15.84 4.45 26.37
C MET A 209 -16.19 5.91 26.15
N SER A 210 -17.06 6.47 26.99
CA SER A 210 -17.36 7.92 27.01
C SER A 210 -16.37 8.65 27.91
N LEU A 211 -15.83 9.76 27.44
CA LEU A 211 -14.82 10.56 28.11
C LEU A 211 -15.22 12.03 28.08
N GLU A 212 -14.78 12.74 29.12
CA GLU A 212 -14.78 14.20 29.14
C GLU A 212 -13.35 14.67 29.40
N ILE A 213 -12.76 15.34 28.43
CA ILE A 213 -11.36 15.80 28.48
C ILE A 213 -11.31 17.25 28.04
N ALA A 214 -10.78 18.13 28.89
CA ALA A 214 -10.69 19.57 28.62
C ALA A 214 -12.05 20.23 28.27
N GLY A 215 -13.17 19.75 28.82
CA GLY A 215 -14.52 20.19 28.47
C GLY A 215 -15.04 19.65 27.13
N ILE A 216 -14.38 18.68 26.55
CA ILE A 216 -14.81 18.01 25.32
C ILE A 216 -15.43 16.66 25.66
N SER A 217 -16.72 16.49 25.34
CA SER A 217 -17.36 15.16 25.35
C SER A 217 -16.98 14.38 24.10
N LEU A 218 -16.38 13.21 24.28
CA LEU A 218 -15.98 12.33 23.19
C LEU A 218 -16.16 10.85 23.56
N GLU A 219 -16.23 10.01 22.55
CA GLU A 219 -16.34 8.57 22.72
C GLU A 219 -15.27 7.83 21.93
N LEU A 220 -14.66 6.84 22.56
CA LEU A 220 -13.76 5.89 21.92
C LEU A 220 -14.52 4.60 21.67
N VAL A 221 -14.61 4.16 20.43
CA VAL A 221 -15.41 2.98 20.06
C VAL A 221 -14.53 1.96 19.36
N VAL A 222 -14.62 0.71 19.79
CA VAL A 222 -13.89 -0.42 19.19
C VAL A 222 -14.32 -0.62 17.75
N ALA A 223 -13.35 -0.66 16.84
CA ALA A 223 -13.62 -0.76 15.42
C ALA A 223 -12.51 -1.55 14.69
N PRO A 224 -12.33 -2.86 14.96
CA PRO A 224 -11.31 -3.64 14.27
C PRO A 224 -11.52 -3.62 12.75
N GLY A 225 -10.43 -3.48 12.01
CA GLY A 225 -10.46 -3.38 10.55
C GLY A 225 -9.04 -3.35 10.01
N GLU A 226 -8.42 -2.16 9.87
CA GLU A 226 -7.03 -2.02 9.47
C GLU A 226 -6.11 -2.80 10.43
N THR A 227 -6.36 -2.73 11.74
CA THR A 227 -5.71 -3.53 12.76
C THR A 227 -6.72 -4.05 13.80
N GLU A 228 -6.31 -5.03 14.61
CA GLU A 228 -7.13 -5.56 15.71
C GLU A 228 -7.31 -4.55 16.87
N ASP A 229 -6.39 -3.58 17.00
CA ASP A 229 -6.42 -2.54 18.02
C ASP A 229 -7.08 -1.24 17.53
N GLN A 230 -7.70 -1.25 16.36
CA GLN A 230 -8.36 -0.10 15.78
C GLN A 230 -9.58 0.32 16.61
N LEU A 231 -9.69 1.63 16.81
CA LEU A 231 -10.87 2.32 17.34
C LEU A 231 -11.22 3.53 16.43
N TYR A 232 -12.42 4.04 16.54
CA TYR A 232 -12.74 5.38 16.06
C TYR A 232 -13.01 6.33 17.23
N VAL A 233 -12.81 7.64 16.99
CA VAL A 233 -13.16 8.70 17.95
C VAL A 233 -14.42 9.38 17.44
N TRP A 234 -15.42 9.48 18.29
CA TRP A 234 -16.69 10.14 18.01
C TRP A 234 -16.88 11.41 18.85
N LEU A 235 -17.22 12.51 18.20
CA LEU A 235 -17.62 13.76 18.86
C LEU A 235 -19.13 13.94 18.65
N PRO A 236 -19.98 13.56 19.61
CA PRO A 236 -21.44 13.54 19.41
C PRO A 236 -22.03 14.92 19.18
N GLU A 237 -21.53 15.96 19.85
CA GLU A 237 -22.04 17.32 19.72
C GLU A 237 -21.75 17.94 18.36
N GLN A 238 -20.53 17.75 17.83
CA GLN A 238 -20.11 18.26 16.53
C GLN A 238 -20.46 17.30 15.39
N ARG A 239 -20.86 16.06 15.69
CA ARG A 239 -21.09 14.97 14.76
C ARG A 239 -19.86 14.73 13.84
N VAL A 240 -18.65 14.74 14.43
CA VAL A 240 -17.38 14.46 13.76
C VAL A 240 -16.88 13.08 14.16
N LEU A 241 -16.60 12.25 13.19
CA LEU A 241 -16.07 10.90 13.35
C LEU A 241 -14.65 10.81 12.79
N PHE A 242 -13.68 10.39 13.62
CA PHE A 242 -12.31 10.10 13.22
C PHE A 242 -12.16 8.59 13.07
N ALA A 243 -12.19 8.11 11.83
CA ALA A 243 -12.24 6.69 11.51
C ALA A 243 -10.88 5.97 11.59
N GLY A 244 -9.78 6.73 11.72
CA GLY A 244 -8.45 6.16 11.50
C GLY A 244 -8.36 5.49 10.12
N ASP A 245 -7.63 4.40 10.00
CA ASP A 245 -7.40 3.72 8.72
C ASP A 245 -8.54 2.79 8.28
N ASN A 246 -9.67 2.79 8.98
CA ASN A 246 -10.87 2.15 8.48
C ASN A 246 -11.54 2.92 7.33
N PHE A 247 -11.10 4.16 7.09
CA PHE A 247 -11.53 4.94 5.94
C PHE A 247 -10.39 5.81 5.39
N TYR A 248 -10.15 5.74 4.07
CA TYR A 248 -9.24 6.65 3.35
C TYR A 248 -9.63 6.71 1.89
N GLN A 249 -10.49 7.51 1.47
CA GLN A 249 -10.92 7.78 0.07
C GLN A 249 -10.17 6.94 -1.01
N SER A 250 -10.11 5.63 -0.81
CA SER A 250 -9.52 4.61 -1.67
C SER A 250 -10.10 3.27 -1.25
N TRP A 251 -10.00 2.25 -2.08
CA TRP A 251 -10.34 0.89 -1.67
C TRP A 251 -9.60 0.50 -0.37
N PRO A 252 -10.29 -0.12 0.62
CA PRO A 252 -9.67 -0.50 1.88
C PRO A 252 -8.51 -1.48 1.68
N ASN A 253 -7.45 -1.29 2.45
CA ASN A 253 -6.23 -2.10 2.34
C ASN A 253 -6.34 -3.40 3.15
N ILE A 254 -7.30 -4.24 2.79
CA ILE A 254 -7.55 -5.54 3.44
C ILE A 254 -6.32 -6.44 3.30
N TYR A 255 -5.66 -6.44 2.13
CA TYR A 255 -4.43 -7.18 1.91
C TYR A 255 -3.25 -6.29 1.51
N PRO A 256 -2.44 -5.82 2.46
CA PRO A 256 -1.22 -5.09 2.13
C PRO A 256 -0.18 -5.99 1.47
N LEU A 257 0.28 -5.60 0.28
CA LEU A 257 1.32 -6.35 -0.46
C LEU A 257 2.63 -6.50 0.32
N ARG A 258 2.88 -5.62 1.29
CA ARG A 258 4.04 -5.72 2.19
C ARG A 258 4.00 -6.95 3.11
N GLY A 259 2.84 -7.54 3.28
CA GLY A 259 2.57 -8.54 4.29
C GLY A 259 2.16 -7.90 5.62
N THR A 260 1.19 -8.50 6.28
CA THR A 260 0.67 -8.07 7.58
C THR A 260 0.02 -9.24 8.31
N ALA A 261 -0.41 -9.05 9.55
CA ALA A 261 -1.38 -9.90 10.19
C ALA A 261 -2.71 -9.88 9.40
N ARG A 262 -3.55 -10.85 9.69
CA ARG A 262 -4.86 -10.97 9.04
C ARG A 262 -5.71 -9.73 9.32
N ARG A 263 -6.33 -9.17 8.28
CA ARG A 263 -7.34 -8.11 8.34
C ARG A 263 -8.69 -8.70 7.95
N SER A 264 -9.61 -8.74 8.90
CA SER A 264 -10.91 -9.36 8.67
C SER A 264 -11.84 -8.41 7.91
N ALA A 265 -12.21 -8.76 6.69
CA ALA A 265 -13.21 -7.99 5.94
C ALA A 265 -14.55 -7.92 6.68
N ARG A 266 -14.93 -8.99 7.41
CA ARG A 266 -16.18 -9.03 8.21
C ARG A 266 -16.15 -8.03 9.35
N ASP A 267 -15.04 -7.96 10.09
CA ASP A 267 -14.90 -7.01 11.20
C ASP A 267 -14.86 -5.59 10.68
N TRP A 268 -14.20 -5.36 9.54
CA TRP A 268 -14.17 -4.05 8.89
C TRP A 268 -15.57 -3.60 8.44
N ILE A 269 -16.37 -4.48 7.82
CA ILE A 269 -17.77 -4.22 7.47
C ILE A 269 -18.60 -3.89 8.72
N ALA A 270 -18.46 -4.65 9.80
CA ALA A 270 -19.16 -4.40 11.06
C ALA A 270 -18.75 -3.04 11.67
N SER A 271 -17.47 -2.69 11.63
CA SER A 271 -16.97 -1.41 12.11
C SER A 271 -17.51 -0.23 11.29
N LEU A 272 -17.59 -0.37 9.96
CA LEU A 272 -18.23 0.64 9.10
C LEU A 272 -19.72 0.78 9.40
N ALA A 273 -20.43 -0.33 9.65
CA ALA A 273 -21.84 -0.28 10.06
C ALA A 273 -22.02 0.46 11.39
N SER A 274 -21.15 0.22 12.37
CA SER A 274 -21.17 0.96 13.65
C SER A 274 -20.91 2.45 13.44
N MET A 275 -19.99 2.84 12.56
CA MET A 275 -19.75 4.24 12.20
C MET A 275 -20.97 4.89 11.53
N MET A 276 -21.76 4.14 10.75
CA MET A 276 -23.00 4.63 10.12
C MET A 276 -24.09 4.91 11.18
N GLU A 277 -24.14 4.14 12.28
CA GLU A 277 -25.10 4.35 13.37
C GLU A 277 -24.90 5.70 14.08
N GLU A 278 -23.69 6.28 14.04
CA GLU A 278 -23.40 7.61 14.60
C GLU A 278 -24.01 8.75 13.76
N ASP A 279 -24.38 8.51 12.52
CA ASP A 279 -24.90 9.51 11.57
C ASP A 279 -24.00 10.77 11.49
N PRO A 280 -22.69 10.61 11.15
CA PRO A 280 -21.72 11.71 11.16
C PRO A 280 -21.99 12.75 10.08
N LEU A 281 -21.79 14.02 10.41
CA LEU A 281 -21.75 15.11 9.43
C LEU A 281 -20.37 15.25 8.80
N VAL A 282 -19.33 14.88 9.54
CA VAL A 282 -17.95 14.93 9.09
C VAL A 282 -17.27 13.59 9.34
N LEU A 283 -16.60 13.07 8.32
CA LEU A 283 -15.78 11.86 8.39
C LEU A 283 -14.31 12.20 8.13
N VAL A 284 -13.47 12.03 9.15
CA VAL A 284 -12.03 12.21 9.08
C VAL A 284 -11.40 10.83 8.95
N GLY A 285 -10.84 10.51 7.78
CA GLY A 285 -10.09 9.27 7.56
C GLY A 285 -8.64 9.38 8.01
N GLY A 286 -7.91 8.25 8.00
CA GLY A 286 -6.55 8.18 8.51
C GLY A 286 -5.51 8.97 7.70
N HIS A 287 -5.76 9.27 6.42
CA HIS A 287 -4.74 9.83 5.51
C HIS A 287 -5.21 10.94 4.58
N THR A 288 -6.49 11.01 4.28
CA THR A 288 -7.02 11.88 3.21
C THR A 288 -7.72 13.10 3.78
N ILE A 289 -8.04 14.05 2.89
CA ILE A 289 -8.86 15.19 3.30
C ILE A 289 -10.20 14.71 3.89
N PRO A 290 -10.72 15.39 4.92
CA PRO A 290 -12.01 15.04 5.51
C PRO A 290 -13.17 15.12 4.51
N ILE A 291 -14.16 14.25 4.68
CA ILE A 291 -15.45 14.32 3.99
C ILE A 291 -16.38 15.19 4.85
N THR A 292 -16.88 16.28 4.27
CA THR A 292 -17.75 17.25 4.93
C THR A 292 -19.10 17.43 4.24
N GLU A 293 -19.26 16.78 3.09
CA GLU A 293 -20.49 16.78 2.29
C GLU A 293 -20.87 15.34 1.95
N ASP A 294 -22.14 15.04 1.91
CA ASP A 294 -22.67 13.70 1.57
C ASP A 294 -22.04 12.54 2.39
N THR A 295 -21.59 12.84 3.61
CA THR A 295 -20.81 11.94 4.46
C THR A 295 -21.47 10.57 4.62
N MET A 296 -22.76 10.53 4.90
CA MET A 296 -23.49 9.25 5.02
C MET A 296 -23.58 8.48 3.71
N THR A 297 -23.70 9.16 2.59
CA THR A 297 -23.68 8.51 1.27
C THR A 297 -22.32 7.88 1.00
N VAL A 298 -21.24 8.61 1.28
CA VAL A 298 -19.87 8.12 1.11
C VAL A 298 -19.61 6.91 2.00
N LEU A 299 -19.97 7.00 3.29
CA LEU A 299 -19.76 5.92 4.25
C LEU A 299 -20.60 4.67 3.91
N THR A 300 -21.86 4.87 3.49
CA THR A 300 -22.75 3.79 3.05
C THR A 300 -22.19 3.08 1.80
N ASN A 301 -21.78 3.83 0.79
CA ASN A 301 -21.20 3.25 -0.42
C ASN A 301 -19.89 2.49 -0.11
N TYR A 302 -19.08 2.99 0.82
CA TYR A 302 -17.83 2.34 1.23
C TYR A 302 -18.10 1.01 1.95
N HIS A 303 -19.07 0.99 2.87
CA HIS A 303 -19.57 -0.22 3.53
C HIS A 303 -20.14 -1.23 2.53
N ASP A 304 -21.06 -0.78 1.66
CA ASP A 304 -21.78 -1.65 0.74
C ASP A 304 -20.86 -2.23 -0.33
N ALA A 305 -19.85 -1.48 -0.79
CA ALA A 305 -18.85 -1.96 -1.72
C ALA A 305 -18.01 -3.09 -1.11
N LEU A 306 -17.51 -2.91 0.12
CA LEU A 306 -16.73 -3.95 0.80
C LEU A 306 -17.59 -5.18 1.09
N LYS A 307 -18.82 -4.97 1.54
CA LYS A 307 -19.80 -6.05 1.77
C LYS A 307 -20.12 -6.82 0.47
N TRP A 308 -20.32 -6.12 -0.64
CA TRP A 308 -20.52 -6.72 -1.96
C TRP A 308 -19.38 -7.65 -2.33
N VAL A 309 -18.13 -7.17 -2.26
CA VAL A 309 -16.95 -7.97 -2.61
C VAL A 309 -16.83 -9.18 -1.69
N HIS A 310 -17.06 -9.01 -0.38
CA HIS A 310 -17.05 -10.11 0.57
C HIS A 310 -18.11 -11.17 0.21
N ASP A 311 -19.37 -10.76 0.07
CA ASP A 311 -20.49 -11.69 -0.15
C ASP A 311 -20.36 -12.40 -1.49
N LYS A 312 -19.93 -11.69 -2.56
CA LYS A 312 -19.68 -12.28 -3.88
C LYS A 312 -18.50 -13.25 -3.88
N THR A 313 -17.45 -12.97 -3.12
CA THR A 313 -16.32 -13.89 -2.96
C THR A 313 -16.79 -15.20 -2.33
N ILE A 314 -17.55 -15.13 -1.24
CA ILE A 314 -18.08 -16.33 -0.56
C ILE A 314 -19.10 -17.09 -1.46
N GLU A 315 -19.99 -16.37 -2.14
CA GLU A 315 -20.96 -16.97 -3.08
C GLU A 315 -20.24 -17.72 -4.21
N GLY A 316 -19.26 -17.08 -4.84
CA GLY A 316 -18.53 -17.69 -5.96
C GLY A 316 -17.62 -18.84 -5.53
N ALA A 317 -17.00 -18.75 -4.35
CA ALA A 317 -16.24 -19.87 -3.77
C ALA A 317 -17.13 -21.10 -3.55
N GLY A 318 -18.39 -20.89 -3.14
CA GLY A 318 -19.41 -21.96 -3.06
C GLY A 318 -19.75 -22.58 -4.43
N LYS A 319 -19.42 -21.92 -5.53
CA LYS A 319 -19.55 -22.40 -6.92
C LYS A 319 -18.25 -23.02 -7.46
N TYR A 320 -17.25 -23.22 -6.62
CA TYR A 320 -15.93 -23.74 -6.96
C TYR A 320 -15.07 -22.81 -7.87
N LEU A 321 -15.35 -21.51 -7.89
CA LEU A 321 -14.49 -20.55 -8.58
C LEU A 321 -13.16 -20.42 -7.83
N THR A 322 -12.08 -20.38 -8.60
CA THR A 322 -10.73 -20.10 -8.08
C THR A 322 -10.60 -18.63 -7.66
N PRO A 323 -9.63 -18.25 -6.82
CA PRO A 323 -9.39 -16.85 -6.47
C PRO A 323 -9.23 -15.91 -7.67
N ASP A 324 -8.65 -16.40 -8.77
CA ASP A 324 -8.46 -15.60 -9.98
C ASP A 324 -9.78 -15.36 -10.74
N GLU A 325 -10.64 -16.36 -10.83
CA GLU A 325 -11.99 -16.26 -11.39
C GLU A 325 -12.92 -15.41 -10.49
N LEU A 326 -12.71 -15.47 -9.18
CA LEU A 326 -13.48 -14.68 -8.21
C LEU A 326 -13.22 -13.19 -8.33
N VAL A 327 -12.05 -12.74 -8.78
CA VAL A 327 -11.76 -11.32 -9.00
C VAL A 327 -12.72 -10.70 -10.01
N GLU A 328 -13.04 -11.41 -11.09
CA GLU A 328 -14.03 -10.97 -12.08
C GLU A 328 -15.46 -11.14 -11.55
N TYR A 329 -15.74 -12.25 -10.85
CA TYR A 329 -17.06 -12.54 -10.32
C TYR A 329 -17.52 -11.56 -9.24
N ALA A 330 -16.59 -11.05 -8.42
CA ALA A 330 -16.84 -10.12 -7.34
C ALA A 330 -16.58 -8.64 -7.75
N ALA A 331 -16.44 -8.36 -9.05
CA ALA A 331 -16.31 -6.99 -9.54
C ALA A 331 -17.45 -6.10 -9.02
N LEU A 332 -17.12 -4.85 -8.70
CA LEU A 332 -18.11 -3.89 -8.21
C LEU A 332 -19.17 -3.62 -9.28
N PRO A 333 -20.44 -3.43 -8.87
CA PRO A 333 -21.48 -2.98 -9.78
C PRO A 333 -21.20 -1.53 -10.23
N ASP A 334 -21.69 -1.16 -11.42
CA ASP A 334 -21.40 0.11 -12.10
C ASP A 334 -21.59 1.35 -11.19
N HIS A 335 -22.64 1.38 -10.38
CA HIS A 335 -22.92 2.53 -9.51
C HIS A 335 -21.91 2.73 -8.37
N LEU A 336 -21.07 1.74 -8.08
CA LEU A 336 -19.98 1.79 -7.10
C LEU A 336 -18.60 1.84 -7.77
N ALA A 337 -18.48 1.19 -8.94
CA ALA A 337 -17.19 1.02 -9.62
C ALA A 337 -16.55 2.34 -10.07
N ASP A 338 -17.36 3.35 -10.39
CA ASP A 338 -16.88 4.65 -10.90
C ASP A 338 -16.63 5.68 -9.77
N LEU A 339 -16.94 5.36 -8.50
CA LEU A 339 -16.76 6.28 -7.39
C LEU A 339 -15.26 6.43 -7.06
N ASP A 340 -14.74 7.66 -7.11
CA ASP A 340 -13.30 7.92 -6.95
C ASP A 340 -12.76 7.42 -5.60
N TYR A 341 -13.52 7.59 -4.52
CA TYR A 341 -13.14 7.13 -3.18
C TYR A 341 -13.21 5.61 -2.98
N LEU A 342 -13.64 4.83 -3.99
CA LEU A 342 -13.61 3.37 -4.03
C LEU A 342 -12.54 2.82 -4.99
N GLN A 343 -11.78 3.69 -5.66
CA GLN A 343 -10.75 3.24 -6.60
C GLN A 343 -9.56 2.59 -5.88
N ASP A 344 -8.89 1.71 -6.59
CA ASP A 344 -7.74 0.92 -6.11
C ASP A 344 -6.43 1.76 -5.97
N TYR A 345 -6.50 2.97 -5.42
CA TYR A 345 -5.29 3.78 -5.23
C TYR A 345 -4.30 3.17 -4.24
N TYR A 346 -4.81 2.53 -3.18
CA TYR A 346 -3.99 1.94 -2.10
C TYR A 346 -4.32 0.47 -1.87
N GLY A 347 -5.47 0.12 -1.28
CA GLY A 347 -5.99 -1.24 -1.30
C GLY A 347 -6.44 -1.65 -2.71
N SER A 348 -6.94 -2.87 -2.86
CA SER A 348 -7.43 -3.35 -4.15
C SER A 348 -8.53 -4.39 -3.98
N VAL A 349 -9.53 -4.34 -4.88
CA VAL A 349 -10.59 -5.35 -4.95
C VAL A 349 -10.00 -6.74 -5.20
N TRP A 350 -9.09 -6.85 -6.17
CA TRP A 350 -8.44 -8.13 -6.53
C TRP A 350 -7.59 -8.71 -5.39
N GLY A 351 -6.98 -7.87 -4.56
CA GLY A 351 -6.24 -8.31 -3.37
C GLY A 351 -7.19 -8.76 -2.26
N THR A 352 -8.26 -7.98 -2.03
CA THR A 352 -9.30 -8.29 -1.04
C THR A 352 -9.98 -9.63 -1.32
N VAL A 353 -10.37 -9.90 -2.57
CA VAL A 353 -10.97 -11.18 -2.98
C VAL A 353 -10.06 -12.37 -2.63
N ARG A 354 -8.77 -12.28 -2.99
CA ARG A 354 -7.80 -13.34 -2.71
C ARG A 354 -7.55 -13.52 -1.22
N ASP A 355 -7.58 -12.43 -0.48
CA ASP A 355 -7.37 -12.47 0.97
C ASP A 355 -8.58 -13.07 1.70
N ILE A 356 -9.81 -12.66 1.37
CA ILE A 356 -11.05 -13.28 1.91
C ILE A 356 -11.04 -14.79 1.65
N TYR A 357 -10.71 -15.19 0.41
CA TYR A 357 -10.61 -16.60 0.06
C TYR A 357 -9.57 -17.33 0.93
N ALA A 358 -8.37 -16.77 1.02
CA ALA A 358 -7.29 -17.38 1.80
C ALA A 358 -7.58 -17.41 3.30
N GLN A 359 -8.28 -16.41 3.83
CA GLN A 359 -8.67 -16.35 5.23
C GLN A 359 -9.73 -17.38 5.61
N ASP A 360 -10.76 -17.51 4.79
CA ASP A 360 -11.94 -18.34 5.10
C ASP A 360 -11.79 -19.79 4.61
N LEU A 361 -11.04 -20.03 3.53
CA LEU A 361 -10.87 -21.36 2.90
C LEU A 361 -9.42 -21.87 2.91
N GLY A 362 -8.45 -21.02 3.21
CA GLY A 362 -7.02 -21.36 3.24
C GLY A 362 -6.32 -21.18 1.89
N TRP A 363 -5.09 -21.68 1.80
CA TRP A 363 -4.20 -21.46 0.66
C TRP A 363 -4.58 -22.24 -0.60
N PHE A 364 -5.37 -23.30 -0.48
CA PHE A 364 -5.74 -24.14 -1.61
C PHE A 364 -6.87 -23.49 -2.41
N ASP A 365 -6.60 -23.24 -3.67
CA ASP A 365 -7.47 -22.49 -4.58
C ASP A 365 -8.60 -23.29 -5.24
N GLY A 366 -8.84 -24.53 -4.77
CA GLY A 366 -9.89 -25.42 -5.31
C GLY A 366 -9.49 -26.16 -6.59
N ASN A 367 -8.42 -25.80 -7.27
CA ASN A 367 -7.96 -26.48 -8.46
C ASN A 367 -7.01 -27.62 -8.10
N ALA A 368 -7.45 -28.90 -8.34
CA ALA A 368 -6.66 -30.07 -8.02
C ALA A 368 -5.25 -30.10 -8.67
N LEU A 369 -5.06 -29.45 -9.81
CA LEU A 369 -3.74 -29.35 -10.45
C LEU A 369 -2.74 -28.58 -9.58
N ASN A 370 -3.22 -27.62 -8.79
CA ASN A 370 -2.39 -26.81 -7.91
C ASN A 370 -1.95 -27.52 -6.61
N LEU A 371 -2.48 -28.72 -6.33
CA LEU A 371 -1.92 -29.64 -5.33
C LEU A 371 -0.58 -30.25 -5.79
N HIS A 372 -0.33 -30.27 -7.10
CA HIS A 372 0.83 -30.90 -7.74
C HIS A 372 1.73 -29.88 -8.44
N ARG A 373 1.84 -28.68 -7.88
CA ARG A 373 2.66 -27.59 -8.48
C ARG A 373 4.10 -28.04 -8.66
N GLU A 374 4.59 -27.92 -9.89
CA GLU A 374 6.00 -28.08 -10.20
C GLU A 374 6.79 -26.83 -9.78
N ASN A 375 8.07 -27.02 -9.51
CA ASN A 375 8.93 -25.88 -9.26
C ASN A 375 9.07 -25.02 -10.55
N PRO A 376 9.39 -23.71 -10.42
CA PRO A 376 9.46 -22.81 -11.57
C PRO A 376 10.40 -23.25 -12.71
N ALA A 377 11.51 -23.93 -12.40
CA ALA A 377 12.44 -24.39 -13.44
C ALA A 377 11.85 -25.53 -14.28
N LYS A 378 11.08 -26.45 -13.65
CA LYS A 378 10.37 -27.52 -14.40
C LYS A 378 9.25 -26.97 -15.26
N GLN A 379 8.48 -25.99 -14.74
CA GLN A 379 7.45 -25.29 -15.53
C GLN A 379 8.06 -24.60 -16.75
N ALA A 380 9.19 -23.90 -16.54
CA ALA A 380 9.93 -23.24 -17.61
C ALA A 380 10.43 -24.24 -18.66
N GLN A 381 10.96 -25.40 -18.24
CA GLN A 381 11.39 -26.44 -19.16
C GLN A 381 10.21 -26.96 -20.00
N ARG A 382 9.09 -27.26 -19.38
CA ARG A 382 7.89 -27.71 -20.09
C ARG A 382 7.42 -26.66 -21.11
N MET A 383 7.44 -25.38 -20.76
CA MET A 383 7.07 -24.30 -21.67
C MET A 383 8.06 -24.20 -22.86
N ALA A 384 9.35 -24.31 -22.59
CA ALA A 384 10.37 -24.29 -23.64
C ALA A 384 10.23 -25.48 -24.60
N ASP A 385 9.99 -26.69 -24.07
CA ASP A 385 9.82 -27.90 -24.89
C ASP A 385 8.61 -27.77 -25.86
N LEU A 386 7.53 -27.12 -25.44
CA LEU A 386 6.33 -26.86 -26.25
C LEU A 386 6.58 -25.91 -27.42
N VAL A 387 7.53 -25.00 -27.32
CA VAL A 387 7.79 -23.99 -28.34
C VAL A 387 9.06 -24.23 -29.14
N GLY A 388 9.88 -25.23 -28.80
CA GLY A 388 11.11 -25.58 -29.53
C GLY A 388 12.41 -25.13 -28.87
N GLY A 389 12.37 -24.80 -27.58
CA GLY A 389 13.55 -24.52 -26.76
C GLY A 389 13.59 -23.11 -26.17
N PRO A 390 14.57 -22.84 -25.29
CA PRO A 390 14.69 -21.56 -24.60
C PRO A 390 14.89 -20.35 -25.54
N ASP A 391 15.61 -20.54 -26.64
CA ASP A 391 15.89 -19.46 -27.60
C ASP A 391 14.61 -19.05 -28.36
N GLU A 392 13.79 -20.03 -28.72
CA GLU A 392 12.48 -19.76 -29.32
C GLU A 392 11.51 -19.10 -28.31
N LEU A 393 11.60 -19.51 -27.06
CA LEU A 393 10.83 -18.86 -25.99
C LEU A 393 11.24 -17.37 -25.82
N MET A 394 12.55 -17.07 -25.86
CA MET A 394 13.08 -15.71 -25.84
C MET A 394 12.61 -14.91 -27.07
N ARG A 395 12.65 -15.49 -28.26
CA ARG A 395 12.17 -14.86 -29.48
C ARG A 395 10.68 -14.47 -29.36
N LYS A 396 9.86 -15.39 -28.84
CA LYS A 396 8.43 -15.11 -28.59
C LYS A 396 8.22 -14.01 -27.54
N ALA A 397 9.05 -13.96 -26.51
CA ALA A 397 8.99 -12.87 -25.52
C ALA A 397 9.27 -11.50 -26.17
N ILE A 398 10.26 -11.44 -27.08
CA ILE A 398 10.58 -10.24 -27.85
C ILE A 398 9.40 -9.86 -28.78
N ASP A 399 8.79 -10.83 -29.45
CA ASP A 399 7.63 -10.60 -30.32
C ASP A 399 6.43 -10.03 -29.51
N GLN A 400 6.15 -10.56 -28.33
CA GLN A 400 5.11 -10.04 -27.42
C GLN A 400 5.40 -8.59 -27.01
N MET A 401 6.65 -8.31 -26.64
CA MET A 401 7.06 -6.94 -26.31
C MET A 401 6.85 -5.98 -27.48
N ALA A 402 7.25 -6.39 -28.68
CA ALA A 402 7.09 -5.60 -29.90
C ALA A 402 5.61 -5.37 -30.29
N SER A 403 4.72 -6.31 -29.93
CA SER A 403 3.27 -6.15 -30.14
C SER A 403 2.57 -5.31 -29.05
N GLY A 404 3.29 -4.88 -28.00
CA GLY A 404 2.76 -4.10 -26.87
C GLY A 404 2.20 -4.93 -25.72
N ASP A 405 2.28 -6.28 -25.81
CA ASP A 405 1.91 -7.17 -24.71
C ASP A 405 3.09 -7.35 -23.73
N ALA A 406 3.26 -6.35 -22.87
CA ALA A 406 4.32 -6.37 -21.86
C ALA A 406 4.13 -7.51 -20.84
N LEU A 407 2.90 -7.91 -20.52
CA LEU A 407 2.65 -9.01 -19.58
C LEU A 407 3.07 -10.35 -20.17
N GLY A 408 2.67 -10.64 -21.40
CA GLY A 408 3.11 -11.84 -22.12
C GLY A 408 4.63 -11.89 -22.27
N ALA A 409 5.25 -10.77 -22.64
CA ALA A 409 6.71 -10.65 -22.70
C ALA A 409 7.38 -10.97 -21.34
N ALA A 410 6.89 -10.39 -20.25
CA ALA A 410 7.42 -10.64 -18.90
C ALA A 410 7.29 -12.11 -18.48
N GLN A 411 6.14 -12.74 -18.73
CA GLN A 411 5.90 -14.15 -18.41
C GLN A 411 6.85 -15.08 -19.15
N LEU A 412 7.04 -14.88 -20.46
CA LEU A 412 7.93 -15.69 -21.27
C LEU A 412 9.40 -15.46 -20.88
N ALA A 413 9.82 -14.20 -20.74
CA ALA A 413 11.18 -13.86 -20.30
C ALA A 413 11.49 -14.43 -18.90
N TRP A 414 10.50 -14.43 -17.97
CA TRP A 414 10.65 -15.07 -16.68
C TRP A 414 11.02 -16.55 -16.78
N HIS A 415 10.37 -17.31 -17.68
CA HIS A 415 10.73 -18.70 -17.91
C HIS A 415 12.16 -18.86 -18.46
N VAL A 416 12.57 -17.98 -19.37
CA VAL A 416 13.96 -17.99 -19.88
C VAL A 416 14.96 -17.77 -18.76
N THR A 417 14.71 -16.84 -17.82
CA THR A 417 15.62 -16.62 -16.68
C THR A 417 15.76 -17.83 -15.76
N LYS A 418 14.75 -18.73 -15.71
CA LYS A 418 14.81 -19.98 -14.92
C LYS A 418 15.63 -21.07 -15.60
N LEU A 419 15.68 -21.07 -16.91
CA LEU A 419 16.46 -22.05 -17.71
C LEU A 419 17.87 -21.57 -17.95
N GLN A 420 18.06 -20.30 -18.17
CA GLN A 420 19.30 -19.62 -18.51
C GLN A 420 19.62 -18.51 -17.50
N PRO A 421 20.04 -18.84 -16.26
CA PRO A 421 20.21 -17.86 -15.19
C PRO A 421 21.36 -16.85 -15.41
N LYS A 422 22.15 -17.02 -16.48
CA LYS A 422 23.18 -16.08 -16.91
C LYS A 422 22.82 -15.33 -18.20
N ASN A 423 21.59 -15.44 -18.67
CA ASN A 423 21.13 -14.74 -19.88
C ASN A 423 20.76 -13.30 -19.51
N ALA A 424 21.69 -12.37 -19.68
CA ALA A 424 21.50 -10.95 -19.38
C ALA A 424 20.33 -10.33 -20.17
N ASP A 425 20.13 -10.76 -21.42
CA ASP A 425 19.07 -10.20 -22.28
C ASP A 425 17.67 -10.62 -21.82
N ALA A 426 17.53 -11.84 -21.26
CA ALA A 426 16.27 -12.27 -20.68
C ALA A 426 15.90 -11.46 -19.40
N PHE A 427 16.90 -11.16 -18.56
CA PHE A 427 16.68 -10.29 -17.39
C PHE A 427 16.39 -8.85 -17.80
N GLN A 428 17.06 -8.35 -18.83
CA GLN A 428 16.81 -7.02 -19.38
C GLN A 428 15.36 -6.90 -19.88
N LEU A 429 14.93 -7.82 -20.75
CA LEU A 429 13.57 -7.83 -21.29
C LEU A 429 12.51 -7.93 -20.18
N LEU A 430 12.74 -8.82 -19.20
CA LEU A 430 11.86 -8.94 -18.03
C LEU A 430 11.75 -7.63 -17.25
N GLY A 431 12.88 -6.97 -17.00
CA GLY A 431 12.92 -5.68 -16.30
C GLY A 431 12.17 -4.58 -17.06
N GLU A 432 12.41 -4.46 -18.38
CA GLU A 432 11.74 -3.47 -19.23
C GLU A 432 10.23 -3.71 -19.32
N ALA A 433 9.80 -4.96 -19.48
CA ALA A 433 8.39 -5.32 -19.52
C ALA A 433 7.69 -4.98 -18.20
N LEU A 434 8.33 -5.28 -17.05
CA LEU A 434 7.80 -4.91 -15.73
C LEU A 434 7.73 -3.39 -15.54
N ALA A 435 8.67 -2.62 -16.09
CA ALA A 435 8.60 -1.16 -16.04
C ALA A 435 7.36 -0.62 -16.77
N ILE A 436 7.04 -1.17 -17.94
CA ILE A 436 5.83 -0.81 -18.71
C ILE A 436 4.57 -1.18 -17.94
N ILE A 437 4.52 -2.37 -17.33
CA ILE A 437 3.39 -2.80 -16.50
C ILE A 437 3.20 -1.86 -15.32
N ALA A 438 4.28 -1.52 -14.61
CA ALA A 438 4.26 -0.62 -13.49
C ALA A 438 3.73 0.76 -13.90
N GLU A 439 4.19 1.32 -15.03
CA GLU A 439 3.75 2.62 -15.54
C GLU A 439 2.24 2.65 -15.80
N ARG A 440 1.65 1.55 -16.23
CA ARG A 440 0.21 1.41 -16.50
C ARG A 440 -0.62 1.07 -15.25
N THR A 441 0.01 0.93 -14.09
CA THR A 441 -0.65 0.55 -12.84
C THR A 441 -0.89 1.78 -11.98
N PHE A 442 -2.15 2.11 -11.66
CA PHE A 442 -2.46 3.22 -10.73
C PHE A 442 -2.59 2.79 -9.26
N ASN A 443 -2.74 1.49 -8.94
CA ASN A 443 -2.58 1.01 -7.58
C ASN A 443 -1.13 1.27 -7.12
N ALA A 444 -0.93 2.25 -6.26
CA ALA A 444 0.41 2.73 -5.94
C ALA A 444 1.30 1.65 -5.29
N PRO A 445 0.85 0.82 -4.33
CA PRO A 445 1.67 -0.28 -3.80
C PRO A 445 2.09 -1.31 -4.86
N ALA A 446 1.18 -1.69 -5.77
CA ALA A 446 1.49 -2.64 -6.84
C ALA A 446 2.45 -2.03 -7.87
N ARG A 447 2.22 -0.77 -8.28
CA ARG A 447 3.13 0.00 -9.13
C ARG A 447 4.54 0.04 -8.55
N ASN A 448 4.66 0.47 -7.30
CA ASN A 448 5.95 0.61 -6.62
C ASN A 448 6.68 -0.72 -6.49
N TYR A 449 5.97 -1.80 -6.14
CA TYR A 449 6.55 -3.14 -6.04
C TYR A 449 7.02 -3.65 -7.41
N THR A 450 6.26 -3.37 -8.46
CA THR A 450 6.58 -3.79 -9.83
C THR A 450 7.80 -3.03 -10.35
N PHE A 451 7.89 -1.70 -10.14
CA PHE A 451 9.11 -0.93 -10.45
C PHE A 451 10.33 -1.40 -9.65
N SER A 452 10.18 -1.67 -8.35
CA SER A 452 11.28 -2.19 -7.54
C SER A 452 11.78 -3.53 -8.08
N SER A 453 10.88 -4.38 -8.57
CA SER A 453 11.22 -5.65 -9.21
C SER A 453 11.91 -5.43 -10.56
N SER A 454 11.40 -4.52 -11.39
CA SER A 454 12.01 -4.11 -12.64
C SER A 454 13.45 -3.65 -12.44
N ASN A 455 13.67 -2.67 -11.53
CA ASN A 455 15.00 -2.13 -11.24
C ASN A 455 15.99 -3.23 -10.83
N ARG A 456 15.56 -4.17 -9.98
CA ARG A 456 16.40 -5.31 -9.56
C ARG A 456 16.79 -6.24 -10.73
N PHE A 457 15.89 -6.49 -11.67
CA PHE A 457 16.21 -7.32 -12.83
C PHE A 457 17.12 -6.60 -13.82
N LEU A 458 16.95 -5.30 -14.03
CA LEU A 458 17.85 -4.50 -14.86
C LEU A 458 19.25 -4.42 -14.27
N GLU A 459 19.37 -4.16 -12.96
CA GLU A 459 20.66 -4.18 -12.24
C GLU A 459 21.34 -5.55 -12.33
N HIS A 460 20.56 -6.64 -12.27
CA HIS A 460 21.11 -7.99 -12.44
C HIS A 460 21.59 -8.26 -13.86
N ALA A 461 20.85 -7.80 -14.88
CA ALA A 461 21.26 -7.89 -16.27
C ALA A 461 22.59 -7.16 -16.51
N ASP A 462 22.74 -5.95 -15.97
CA ASP A 462 23.99 -5.17 -16.06
C ASP A 462 25.15 -5.88 -15.37
N ALA A 463 24.91 -6.46 -14.19
CA ALA A 463 25.93 -7.21 -13.46
C ALA A 463 26.38 -8.52 -14.19
N LEU A 464 25.53 -9.10 -15.03
CA LEU A 464 25.88 -10.28 -15.85
C LEU A 464 26.71 -9.90 -17.08
N ARG A 465 26.65 -8.64 -17.53
CA ARG A 465 27.42 -8.14 -18.69
C ARG A 465 28.81 -7.64 -18.31
N ASN A 466 29.01 -7.25 -17.05
CA ASN A 466 30.28 -6.78 -16.48
C ASN A 466 31.08 -7.93 -15.85
#